data_de1c2a2370559a7af6dbf37002e19f36
#
_entry.id   de1c2a2370559a7af6dbf37002e19f36
#
_cell.length_a   1.000
_cell.length_b   1.000
_cell.length_c   1.000
_cell.angle_alpha   90.00
_cell.angle_beta   90.00
_cell.angle_gamma   90.00
#
_symmetry.space_group_name_H-M   'P 1'
#
loop_
_entity.id
_entity.type
_entity.pdbx_description
1 polymer ?
#
loop_
_entity_poly.entity_id
_entity_poly.type
_entity_poly.pdbx_seq_one_letter_code
_entity_poly.pdbx_strand_id
1 'polypeptide(L)'
;LTSSDTRIPTSKAVNDQILAVTNALGGFVAIPDETSFPATNPDPSNGAGTVVSISQVSSGSAITVSNTGVATIANGAGTGNTVTITGFPTTLRNTSLAASSGLQVQTTTTSGNGSATPPREYTFHKQLASAADIAAISATVNSFSNRYRVSASAPTSSLDGGDLWYDTTNSK
;
A
#
# COMPACT_ATOMS: atom_id res chain seq x y z
N LEU A 1 18.81 -32.78 7.03
CA LEU A 1 18.60 -33.82 6.01
C LEU A 1 19.94 -34.11 5.37
N THR A 2 20.48 -35.29 5.62
CA THR A 2 21.60 -35.80 4.85
C THR A 2 21.06 -36.17 3.47
N SER A 3 21.62 -35.58 2.42
CA SER A 3 21.31 -35.95 1.05
C SER A 3 21.76 -37.38 0.79
N SER A 4 20.83 -38.28 0.69
CA SER A 4 21.03 -39.66 0.34
C SER A 4 19.95 -40.08 -0.63
N ASP A 5 20.34 -40.44 -1.84
CA ASP A 5 19.43 -40.86 -2.92
C ASP A 5 18.68 -42.16 -2.59
N THR A 6 18.99 -42.77 -1.46
CA THR A 6 18.41 -44.06 -1.02
C THR A 6 17.28 -43.91 -0.02
N ARG A 7 16.93 -42.68 0.44
CA ARG A 7 15.84 -42.40 1.39
C ARG A 7 14.82 -41.51 0.81
N ILE A 8 13.60 -42.01 0.70
CA ILE A 8 12.46 -41.18 0.35
C ILE A 8 12.06 -40.37 1.63
N PRO A 9 12.08 -39.03 1.58
CA PRO A 9 11.68 -38.22 2.72
C PRO A 9 10.19 -38.47 3.02
N THR A 10 9.84 -38.43 4.29
CA THR A 10 8.43 -38.46 4.68
C THR A 10 7.72 -37.19 4.23
N SER A 11 6.41 -37.25 3.96
CA SER A 11 5.61 -36.08 3.62
C SER A 11 5.75 -34.97 4.67
N LYS A 12 5.91 -35.32 5.94
CA LYS A 12 6.20 -34.34 6.99
C LYS A 12 7.55 -33.65 6.77
N ALA A 13 8.61 -34.40 6.47
CA ALA A 13 9.94 -33.81 6.25
C ALA A 13 9.97 -32.89 5.03
N VAL A 14 9.24 -33.22 3.97
CA VAL A 14 9.08 -32.35 2.78
C VAL A 14 8.32 -31.08 3.13
N ASN A 15 7.21 -31.21 3.86
CA ASN A 15 6.41 -30.07 4.27
C ASN A 15 7.18 -29.13 5.21
N ASP A 16 7.90 -29.67 6.19
CA ASP A 16 8.74 -28.88 7.10
C ASP A 16 9.84 -28.11 6.33
N GLN A 17 10.43 -28.74 5.30
CA GLN A 17 11.42 -28.09 4.46
C GLN A 17 10.83 -26.97 3.59
N ILE A 18 9.64 -27.21 3.02
CA ILE A 18 8.94 -26.19 2.25
C ILE A 18 8.60 -25.00 3.14
N LEU A 19 8.07 -25.24 4.34
CA LEU A 19 7.78 -24.21 5.31
C LEU A 19 9.01 -23.42 5.73
N ALA A 20 10.14 -24.11 5.96
CA ALA A 20 11.39 -23.44 6.31
C ALA A 20 11.89 -22.51 5.21
N VAL A 21 11.80 -22.91 3.95
CA VAL A 21 12.19 -22.08 2.80
C VAL A 21 11.24 -20.91 2.61
N THR A 22 9.93 -21.14 2.68
CA THR A 22 8.93 -20.07 2.51
C THR A 22 9.01 -19.04 3.65
N ASN A 23 9.25 -19.48 4.87
CA ASN A 23 9.41 -18.59 6.03
C ASN A 23 10.68 -17.71 5.91
N ALA A 24 11.75 -18.26 5.35
CA ALA A 24 13.00 -17.51 5.15
C ALA A 24 12.92 -16.44 4.06
N LEU A 25 12.01 -16.60 3.10
CA LEU A 25 11.83 -15.65 1.99
C LEU A 25 10.96 -14.44 2.36
N GLY A 26 10.35 -14.43 3.54
CA GLY A 26 9.29 -13.48 3.89
C GLY A 26 7.97 -13.80 3.17
N GLY A 27 6.85 -13.45 3.80
CA GLY A 27 5.53 -13.72 3.25
C GLY A 27 4.96 -12.53 2.49
N PHE A 28 3.98 -12.83 1.64
CA PHE A 28 3.13 -11.82 1.01
C PHE A 28 1.67 -12.26 1.13
N VAL A 29 0.83 -11.37 1.65
CA VAL A 29 -0.61 -11.59 1.83
C VAL A 29 -1.35 -10.47 1.14
N ALA A 30 -2.15 -10.81 0.12
CA ALA A 30 -3.03 -9.85 -0.53
C ALA A 30 -4.41 -9.86 0.13
N ILE A 31 -4.92 -8.69 0.49
CA ILE A 31 -6.27 -8.51 1.04
C ILE A 31 -7.03 -7.46 0.24
N PRO A 32 -8.36 -7.59 0.10
CA PRO A 32 -9.15 -6.67 -0.70
C PRO A 32 -9.23 -5.26 -0.09
N ASP A 33 -9.39 -5.17 1.22
CA ASP A 33 -9.63 -3.91 1.93
C ASP A 33 -9.06 -3.93 3.36
N GLU A 34 -9.20 -2.81 4.06
CA GLU A 34 -8.68 -2.59 5.41
C GLU A 34 -9.41 -3.37 6.51
N THR A 35 -10.51 -4.03 6.21
CA THR A 35 -11.27 -4.86 7.17
C THR A 35 -10.96 -6.34 7.03
N SER A 36 -10.11 -6.70 6.10
CA SER A 36 -9.81 -8.08 5.70
C SER A 36 -8.44 -8.58 6.18
N PHE A 37 -7.87 -7.94 7.19
CA PHE A 37 -6.60 -8.41 7.77
C PHE A 37 -6.71 -9.83 8.32
N PRO A 38 -5.64 -10.63 8.24
CA PRO A 38 -5.61 -11.98 8.78
C PRO A 38 -5.99 -12.01 10.27
N ALA A 39 -6.83 -12.96 10.66
CA ALA A 39 -7.22 -13.16 12.05
C ALA A 39 -6.06 -13.69 12.91
N THR A 40 -5.07 -14.33 12.30
CA THR A 40 -3.84 -14.80 12.93
C THR A 40 -2.64 -14.07 12.35
N ASN A 41 -1.52 -14.05 13.07
CA ASN A 41 -0.28 -13.46 12.55
C ASN A 41 0.08 -14.14 11.22
N PRO A 42 0.17 -13.40 10.10
CA PRO A 42 0.54 -13.96 8.80
C PRO A 42 2.01 -14.34 8.70
N ASP A 43 2.83 -13.96 9.69
CA ASP A 43 4.22 -14.33 9.77
C ASP A 43 4.39 -15.54 10.69
N PRO A 44 4.54 -16.76 10.14
CA PRO A 44 4.65 -17.97 10.95
C PRO A 44 5.95 -18.06 11.75
N SER A 45 6.97 -17.26 11.39
CA SER A 45 8.23 -17.19 12.13
C SER A 45 8.18 -16.20 13.29
N ASN A 46 7.07 -15.45 13.41
CA ASN A 46 6.89 -14.39 14.40
C ASN A 46 7.99 -13.31 14.34
N GLY A 47 8.48 -13.06 13.14
CA GLY A 47 9.48 -12.04 12.82
C GLY A 47 8.87 -10.87 12.06
N ALA A 48 9.69 -9.90 11.70
CA ALA A 48 9.33 -8.86 10.74
C ALA A 48 9.65 -9.35 9.32
N GLY A 49 8.73 -9.23 8.38
CA GLY A 49 9.04 -9.59 7.01
C GLY A 49 7.87 -9.93 6.12
N THR A 50 6.72 -10.32 6.67
CA THR A 50 5.54 -10.55 5.83
C THR A 50 4.86 -9.23 5.48
N VAL A 51 4.74 -8.98 4.18
CA VAL A 51 4.04 -7.82 3.63
C VAL A 51 2.56 -8.16 3.44
N VAL A 52 1.68 -7.36 4.03
CA VAL A 52 0.25 -7.40 3.76
C VAL A 52 -0.08 -6.27 2.80
N SER A 53 -0.60 -6.63 1.63
CA SER A 53 -0.97 -5.66 0.59
C SER A 53 -2.48 -5.51 0.55
N ILE A 54 -2.96 -4.32 0.85
CA ILE A 54 -4.36 -3.92 0.79
C ILE A 54 -4.60 -3.36 -0.60
N SER A 55 -5.49 -4.00 -1.37
CA SER A 55 -5.76 -3.61 -2.76
C SER A 55 -6.33 -2.20 -2.86
N GLN A 56 -7.25 -1.87 -1.95
CA GLN A 56 -7.82 -0.54 -1.85
C GLN A 56 -8.35 -0.29 -0.44
N VAL A 57 -8.21 0.93 0.03
CA VAL A 57 -8.89 1.42 1.23
C VAL A 57 -10.35 1.64 0.86
N SER A 58 -11.27 1.06 1.64
CA SER A 58 -12.69 1.16 1.31
C SER A 58 -13.25 2.55 1.64
N SER A 59 -14.34 2.92 0.97
CA SER A 59 -14.93 4.25 1.11
C SER A 59 -15.65 4.50 2.44
N GLY A 60 -15.79 3.49 3.29
CA GLY A 60 -16.61 3.58 4.50
C GLY A 60 -15.84 3.86 5.79
N SER A 61 -14.57 3.56 5.82
CA SER A 61 -13.72 3.72 7.00
C SER A 61 -12.35 4.23 6.56
N ALA A 62 -12.31 5.51 6.17
CA ALA A 62 -11.04 6.13 5.82
C ALA A 62 -10.01 5.86 6.90
N ILE A 63 -8.88 5.25 6.52
CA ILE A 63 -7.77 5.08 7.45
C ILE A 63 -7.24 6.47 7.77
N THR A 64 -7.51 6.93 8.99
CA THR A 64 -7.03 8.22 9.48
C THR A 64 -5.72 8.02 10.22
N VAL A 65 -4.70 8.74 9.80
CA VAL A 65 -3.38 8.72 10.42
C VAL A 65 -3.28 9.83 11.46
N SER A 66 -2.94 9.47 12.68
CA SER A 66 -2.77 10.42 13.78
C SER A 66 -1.55 11.33 13.59
N ASN A 67 -1.42 12.35 14.42
CA ASN A 67 -0.23 13.23 14.47
C ASN A 67 1.07 12.50 14.84
N THR A 68 0.95 11.33 15.47
CA THR A 68 2.10 10.48 15.82
C THR A 68 2.46 9.47 14.75
N GLY A 69 1.72 9.42 13.64
CA GLY A 69 1.94 8.48 12.55
C GLY A 69 1.41 7.08 12.83
N VAL A 70 0.28 7.00 13.54
CA VAL A 70 -0.42 5.75 13.86
C VAL A 70 -1.81 5.79 13.27
N ALA A 71 -2.24 4.71 12.67
CA ALA A 71 -3.62 4.49 12.27
C ALA A 71 -4.19 3.28 13.01
N THR A 72 -5.45 3.39 13.44
CA THR A 72 -6.17 2.33 14.13
C THR A 72 -7.42 1.98 13.34
N ILE A 73 -7.59 0.71 13.02
CA ILE A 73 -8.69 0.19 12.22
C ILE A 73 -9.54 -0.71 13.11
N ALA A 74 -10.69 -0.23 13.52
CA ALA A 74 -11.64 -1.03 14.28
C ALA A 74 -12.15 -2.18 13.41
N ASN A 75 -12.21 -3.38 13.97
CA ASN A 75 -12.63 -4.59 13.26
C ASN A 75 -11.77 -4.93 12.02
N GLY A 76 -10.57 -4.40 11.92
CA GLY A 76 -9.68 -4.63 10.78
C GLY A 76 -9.34 -6.10 10.51
N ALA A 77 -9.39 -6.94 11.54
CA ALA A 77 -9.18 -8.39 11.45
C ALA A 77 -10.42 -9.19 11.92
N GLY A 78 -11.60 -8.71 11.55
CA GLY A 78 -12.88 -9.26 11.99
C GLY A 78 -13.43 -8.57 13.24
N THR A 79 -14.70 -8.84 13.55
CA THR A 79 -15.44 -8.19 14.63
C THR A 79 -14.70 -8.27 15.97
N GLY A 80 -14.51 -7.13 16.62
CA GLY A 80 -13.79 -6.99 17.89
C GLY A 80 -12.26 -7.01 17.78
N ASN A 81 -11.72 -7.21 16.59
CA ASN A 81 -10.27 -7.28 16.36
C ASN A 81 -9.74 -5.99 15.72
N THR A 82 -9.14 -5.14 16.53
CA THR A 82 -8.52 -3.91 16.07
C THR A 82 -7.16 -4.19 15.45
N VAL A 83 -6.85 -3.47 14.36
CA VAL A 83 -5.53 -3.45 13.72
C VAL A 83 -4.90 -2.08 13.93
N THR A 84 -3.63 -2.05 14.29
CA THR A 84 -2.84 -0.83 14.44
C THR A 84 -1.71 -0.83 13.42
N ILE A 85 -1.56 0.27 12.69
CA ILE A 85 -0.46 0.48 11.74
C ILE A 85 0.35 1.66 12.25
N THR A 86 1.62 1.44 12.47
CA THR A 86 2.57 2.45 12.95
C THR A 86 3.54 2.89 11.84
N GLY A 87 4.33 3.91 12.09
CA GLY A 87 5.41 4.30 11.19
C GLY A 87 5.00 5.08 9.95
N PHE A 88 3.81 5.67 9.91
CA PHE A 88 3.46 6.57 8.82
C PHE A 88 4.38 7.79 8.75
N PRO A 89 4.84 8.17 7.55
CA PRO A 89 5.69 9.34 7.37
C PRO A 89 4.97 10.63 7.74
N THR A 90 5.72 11.68 8.05
CA THR A 90 5.19 12.97 8.46
C THR A 90 4.22 13.58 7.46
N THR A 91 4.43 13.32 6.17
CA THR A 91 3.58 13.79 5.07
C THR A 91 2.17 13.21 5.07
N LEU A 92 1.96 12.06 5.72
CA LEU A 92 0.66 11.40 5.83
C LEU A 92 0.01 11.60 7.20
N ARG A 93 0.67 12.27 8.14
CA ARG A 93 0.10 12.50 9.48
C ARG A 93 -1.02 13.54 9.43
N ASN A 94 -2.01 13.35 10.29
CA ASN A 94 -3.23 14.15 10.35
C ASN A 94 -4.02 14.16 9.03
N THR A 95 -3.87 13.10 8.24
CA THR A 95 -4.61 12.93 6.99
C THR A 95 -5.41 11.63 7.00
N SER A 96 -6.41 11.56 6.16
CA SER A 96 -7.09 10.31 5.83
C SER A 96 -6.58 9.82 4.48
N LEU A 97 -6.28 8.53 4.39
CA LEU A 97 -5.92 7.93 3.11
C LEU A 97 -7.13 7.97 2.18
N ALA A 98 -6.90 8.34 0.94
CA ALA A 98 -7.97 8.39 -0.06
C ALA A 98 -8.56 6.99 -0.29
N ALA A 99 -9.87 6.92 -0.44
CA ALA A 99 -10.55 5.72 -0.91
C ALA A 99 -9.92 5.25 -2.24
N SER A 100 -9.85 3.96 -2.45
CA SER A 100 -9.21 3.34 -3.62
C SER A 100 -7.68 3.43 -3.66
N SER A 101 -7.02 4.03 -2.67
CA SER A 101 -5.56 3.93 -2.51
C SER A 101 -5.18 2.51 -2.09
N GLY A 102 -4.14 1.96 -2.66
CA GLY A 102 -3.52 0.75 -2.15
C GLY A 102 -2.60 1.07 -0.97
N LEU A 103 -2.44 0.12 -0.06
CA LEU A 103 -1.58 0.25 1.10
C LEU A 103 -0.80 -1.04 1.33
N GLN A 104 0.48 -0.93 1.52
CA GLN A 104 1.32 -2.03 1.95
C GLN A 104 1.81 -1.80 3.37
N VAL A 105 1.64 -2.82 4.20
CA VAL A 105 2.12 -2.85 5.57
C VAL A 105 2.94 -4.11 5.80
N GLN A 106 3.78 -4.10 6.80
CA GLN A 106 4.67 -5.21 7.11
C GLN A 106 4.43 -5.68 8.54
N THR A 107 4.48 -6.98 8.77
CA THR A 107 4.43 -7.56 10.11
C THR A 107 5.60 -7.06 10.96
N THR A 108 5.36 -6.95 12.26
CA THR A 108 6.40 -6.73 13.28
C THR A 108 6.50 -7.95 14.17
N THR A 109 7.56 -8.05 14.98
CA THR A 109 7.70 -9.13 15.97
C THR A 109 6.58 -9.15 17.01
N THR A 110 5.87 -8.02 17.16
CA THR A 110 4.72 -7.86 18.04
C THR A 110 3.39 -8.02 17.32
N SER A 111 3.41 -8.23 16.00
CA SER A 111 2.19 -8.49 15.23
C SER A 111 1.42 -9.65 15.84
N GLY A 112 0.26 -9.36 16.34
CA GLY A 112 -0.53 -10.24 17.20
C GLY A 112 -0.54 -11.70 16.77
N ASN A 113 -0.14 -12.55 17.65
CA ASN A 113 -0.01 -13.99 17.53
C ASN A 113 -1.38 -14.68 17.58
N GLY A 114 -2.37 -14.17 16.87
CA GLY A 114 -3.75 -14.65 16.91
C GLY A 114 -4.50 -14.32 18.21
N SER A 115 -3.87 -13.63 19.13
CA SER A 115 -4.52 -13.17 20.37
C SER A 115 -5.26 -11.86 20.13
N ALA A 116 -6.47 -11.75 20.66
CA ALA A 116 -7.28 -10.53 20.60
C ALA A 116 -6.68 -9.36 21.41
N THR A 117 -5.63 -9.62 22.15
CA THR A 117 -4.91 -8.63 22.98
C THR A 117 -3.42 -9.01 23.03
N PRO A 118 -2.51 -8.17 22.57
CA PRO A 118 -2.68 -6.78 22.15
C PRO A 118 -3.23 -6.66 20.71
N PRO A 119 -3.62 -5.43 20.28
CA PRO A 119 -4.06 -5.19 18.90
C PRO A 119 -3.01 -5.66 17.92
N ARG A 120 -3.46 -6.18 16.76
CA ARG A 120 -2.56 -6.61 15.68
C ARG A 120 -1.83 -5.41 15.14
N GLU A 121 -0.50 -5.46 15.23
CA GLU A 121 0.36 -4.35 14.87
C GLU A 121 1.12 -4.63 13.58
N TYR A 122 1.12 -3.65 12.72
CA TYR A 122 1.87 -3.62 11.48
C TYR A 122 2.66 -2.33 11.39
N THR A 123 3.71 -2.33 10.58
CA THR A 123 4.45 -1.11 10.25
C THR A 123 4.08 -0.69 8.83
N PHE A 124 3.85 0.59 8.61
CA PHE A 124 3.66 1.16 7.28
C PHE A 124 4.87 0.85 6.40
N HIS A 125 4.62 0.35 5.21
CA HIS A 125 5.66 0.10 4.22
C HIS A 125 5.54 1.07 3.04
N LYS A 126 4.37 1.14 2.40
CA LYS A 126 4.15 1.97 1.21
C LYS A 126 2.67 2.25 0.97
N GLN A 127 2.37 3.45 0.50
CA GLN A 127 1.09 3.77 -0.14
C GLN A 127 1.25 3.67 -1.65
N LEU A 128 0.27 3.08 -2.32
CA LEU A 128 0.19 3.01 -3.77
C LEU A 128 -0.79 4.07 -4.26
N ALA A 129 -0.42 4.80 -5.29
CA ALA A 129 -1.31 5.77 -5.91
C ALA A 129 -2.54 5.08 -6.52
N SER A 130 -3.70 5.69 -6.34
CA SER A 130 -4.91 5.24 -7.00
C SER A 130 -4.93 5.69 -8.47
N ALA A 131 -5.79 5.07 -9.27
CA ALA A 131 -6.05 5.54 -10.63
C ALA A 131 -6.57 7.00 -10.64
N ALA A 132 -7.30 7.40 -9.60
CA ALA A 132 -7.79 8.77 -9.44
C ALA A 132 -6.65 9.78 -9.21
N ASP A 133 -5.64 9.42 -8.40
CA ASP A 133 -4.47 10.26 -8.19
C ASP A 133 -3.70 10.48 -9.50
N ILE A 134 -3.51 9.41 -10.27
CA ILE A 134 -2.85 9.48 -11.58
C ILE A 134 -3.66 10.34 -12.56
N ALA A 135 -4.98 10.19 -12.57
CA ALA A 135 -5.86 10.99 -13.41
C ALA A 135 -5.81 12.48 -13.03
N ALA A 136 -5.77 12.81 -11.73
CA ALA A 136 -5.65 14.18 -11.24
C ALA A 136 -4.31 14.82 -11.65
N ILE A 137 -3.21 14.08 -11.53
CA ILE A 137 -1.90 14.52 -11.99
C ILE A 137 -1.92 14.75 -13.52
N SER A 138 -2.49 13.82 -14.28
CA SER A 138 -2.62 13.92 -15.72
C SER A 138 -3.44 15.16 -16.13
N ALA A 139 -4.55 15.43 -15.43
CA ALA A 139 -5.37 16.62 -15.67
C ALA A 139 -4.58 17.92 -15.40
N THR A 140 -3.78 17.94 -14.33
CA THR A 140 -2.92 19.08 -13.99
C THR A 140 -1.87 19.32 -15.06
N VAL A 141 -1.20 18.26 -15.53
CA VAL A 141 -0.19 18.34 -16.60
C VAL A 141 -0.83 18.83 -17.90
N ASN A 142 -2.00 18.31 -18.25
CA ASN A 142 -2.74 18.75 -19.43
C ASN A 142 -3.16 20.22 -19.35
N SER A 143 -3.62 20.66 -18.17
CA SER A 143 -3.94 22.08 -17.92
C SER A 143 -2.72 22.96 -18.10
N PHE A 144 -1.56 22.56 -17.55
CA PHE A 144 -0.31 23.28 -17.74
C PHE A 144 0.09 23.33 -19.22
N SER A 145 0.02 22.21 -19.94
CA SER A 145 0.34 22.14 -21.38
C SER A 145 -0.59 22.98 -22.22
N ASN A 146 -1.83 23.16 -21.80
CA ASN A 146 -2.78 24.03 -22.47
C ASN A 146 -2.47 25.55 -22.26
N ARG A 147 -1.87 25.90 -21.13
CA ARG A 147 -1.50 27.28 -20.81
C ARG A 147 -0.19 27.72 -21.45
N TYR A 148 0.73 26.78 -21.67
CA TYR A 148 2.03 27.07 -22.29
C TYR A 148 2.13 26.35 -23.62
N ARG A 149 1.79 27.04 -24.69
CA ARG A 149 1.75 26.44 -26.02
C ARG A 149 2.92 26.93 -26.88
N VAL A 150 3.49 26.01 -27.60
CA VAL A 150 4.56 26.26 -28.57
C VAL A 150 4.06 25.76 -29.93
N SER A 151 3.79 26.65 -30.85
CA SER A 151 3.30 26.29 -32.20
C SER A 151 3.56 27.40 -33.20
N ALA A 152 3.56 27.05 -34.48
CA ALA A 152 3.69 27.98 -35.58
C ALA A 152 2.41 28.82 -35.88
N SER A 153 1.29 28.42 -35.27
CA SER A 153 0.01 29.11 -35.46
C SER A 153 -0.63 29.37 -34.10
N ALA A 154 -1.31 30.48 -33.97
CA ALA A 154 -2.04 30.82 -32.76
C ALA A 154 -3.06 29.72 -32.42
N PRO A 155 -3.15 29.27 -31.15
CA PRO A 155 -4.15 28.29 -30.74
C PRO A 155 -5.55 28.91 -30.84
N THR A 156 -6.52 28.12 -31.30
CA THR A 156 -7.90 28.55 -31.52
C THR A 156 -8.90 27.95 -30.56
N SER A 157 -8.44 27.03 -29.68
CA SER A 157 -9.30 26.32 -28.74
C SER A 157 -8.69 26.28 -27.36
N SER A 158 -9.52 26.14 -26.33
CA SER A 158 -9.12 26.03 -24.92
C SER A 158 -8.22 27.20 -24.49
N LEU A 159 -8.66 28.42 -24.78
CA LEU A 159 -7.97 29.66 -24.42
C LEU A 159 -8.62 30.22 -23.16
N ASP A 160 -7.82 30.41 -22.13
CA ASP A 160 -8.20 31.05 -20.88
C ASP A 160 -7.37 32.32 -20.65
N GLY A 161 -7.90 33.23 -19.83
CA GLY A 161 -7.15 34.43 -19.46
C GLY A 161 -5.84 34.09 -18.76
N GLY A 162 -4.72 34.53 -19.34
CA GLY A 162 -3.38 34.25 -18.81
C GLY A 162 -2.63 33.12 -19.52
N ASP A 163 -3.21 32.53 -20.56
CA ASP A 163 -2.51 31.54 -21.37
C ASP A 163 -1.35 32.23 -22.15
N LEU A 164 -0.25 31.54 -22.29
CA LEU A 164 0.92 31.95 -23.00
C LEU A 164 1.14 31.11 -24.27
N TRP A 165 1.39 31.76 -25.35
CA TRP A 165 1.75 31.11 -26.60
C TRP A 165 3.09 31.64 -27.13
N TYR A 166 3.99 30.70 -27.42
CA TYR A 166 5.24 31.00 -28.09
C TYR A 166 5.11 30.69 -29.59
N ASP A 167 5.21 31.70 -30.39
CA ASP A 167 5.20 31.61 -31.86
C ASP A 167 6.55 31.12 -32.38
N THR A 168 6.61 29.88 -32.86
CA THR A 168 7.84 29.32 -33.42
C THR A 168 8.23 29.90 -34.76
N THR A 169 7.30 30.54 -35.48
CA THR A 169 7.57 31.18 -36.77
C THR A 169 8.25 32.51 -36.58
N ASN A 170 7.83 33.32 -35.62
CA ASN A 170 8.31 34.65 -35.37
C ASN A 170 9.24 34.79 -34.15
N SER A 171 9.48 33.68 -33.43
CA SER A 171 10.29 33.66 -32.19
C SER A 171 9.83 34.67 -31.14
N LYS A 172 8.51 34.83 -30.95
CA LYS A 172 7.87 35.80 -30.06
C LYS A 172 6.91 35.12 -29.10
#